data_5763c471f4886d986e2c7392bd2ff9fa
#
_entry.id   5763c471f4886d986e2c7392bd2ff9fa
#
_cell.length_a   1.000
_cell.length_b   1.000
_cell.length_c   1.000
_cell.angle_alpha   90.00
_cell.angle_beta   90.00
_cell.angle_gamma   90.00
#
_symmetry.space_group_name_H-M   'P 1'
#
loop_
_entity.id
_entity.type
_entity.pdbx_description
1 polymer ?
#
loop_
_entity_poly.entity_id
_entity_poly.type
_entity_poly.pdbx_seq_one_letter_code
_entity_poly.pdbx_strand_id
1 'polypeptide(L)'
;TRNELQDEVVRLQKAYHKTIVFVTHDMAEAVKIATKICFIHNGSVAQCDTPENILKHPAAGYIKAFIGKNRLWDNTEFIKAEDIMRRNPIFVTRQRTVIQALTLMRQNNVDSLIAEEPNGRFLGVVWLKELSENKNYSRDIAPFISDVYMAVKGDSSLKDILARIKEHEYHNIGIMPVLDDNGFVEGYITKSSLLSVLSRRFEPEGGAQ
;
A
#
# COMPACT_ATOMS: atom_id res chain seq x y z
N THR A 1 -4.87 -25.71 -19.11
CA THR A 1 -5.35 -24.36 -19.54
C THR A 1 -4.16 -23.44 -19.85
N ARG A 2 -4.43 -22.28 -20.51
CA ARG A 2 -3.38 -21.28 -20.84
C ARG A 2 -2.64 -20.80 -19.59
N ASN A 3 -3.36 -20.60 -18.49
CA ASN A 3 -2.77 -20.19 -17.21
C ASN A 3 -1.83 -21.26 -16.64
N GLU A 4 -2.18 -22.51 -16.68
CA GLU A 4 -1.35 -23.64 -16.23
C GLU A 4 -0.02 -23.71 -16.99
N LEU A 5 -0.06 -23.49 -18.33
CA LEU A 5 1.13 -23.43 -19.15
C LEU A 5 2.05 -22.27 -18.78
N GLN A 6 1.50 -21.09 -18.49
CA GLN A 6 2.27 -19.94 -18.04
C GLN A 6 2.95 -20.20 -16.69
N ASP A 7 2.23 -20.79 -15.73
CA ASP A 7 2.76 -21.14 -14.41
C ASP A 7 3.88 -22.18 -14.55
N GLU A 8 3.71 -23.14 -15.47
CA GLU A 8 4.75 -24.15 -15.76
C GLU A 8 6.00 -23.52 -16.40
N VAL A 9 5.85 -22.57 -17.33
CA VAL A 9 6.98 -21.84 -17.93
C VAL A 9 7.77 -21.08 -16.85
N VAL A 10 7.09 -20.39 -15.95
CA VAL A 10 7.75 -19.69 -14.83
C VAL A 10 8.45 -20.68 -13.90
N ARG A 11 7.83 -21.83 -13.60
CA ARG A 11 8.42 -22.88 -12.77
C ARG A 11 9.69 -23.45 -13.40
N LEU A 12 9.64 -23.78 -14.69
CA LEU A 12 10.79 -24.30 -15.44
C LEU A 12 11.93 -23.28 -15.53
N GLN A 13 11.60 -22.00 -15.80
CA GLN A 13 12.59 -20.94 -15.85
C GLN A 13 13.36 -20.82 -14.51
N LYS A 14 12.63 -20.83 -13.39
CA LYS A 14 13.23 -20.78 -12.04
C LYS A 14 14.06 -22.03 -11.74
N ALA A 15 13.60 -23.23 -12.12
CA ALA A 15 14.27 -24.48 -11.84
C ALA A 15 15.60 -24.64 -12.63
N TYR A 16 15.59 -24.19 -13.89
CA TYR A 16 16.72 -24.38 -14.79
C TYR A 16 17.56 -23.11 -15.04
N HIS A 17 17.16 -21.97 -14.47
CA HIS A 17 17.82 -20.66 -14.64
C HIS A 17 18.07 -20.30 -16.10
N LYS A 18 17.14 -20.66 -17.01
CA LYS A 18 17.25 -20.39 -18.42
C LYS A 18 16.66 -19.03 -18.78
N THR A 19 17.28 -18.38 -19.76
CA THR A 19 16.69 -17.19 -20.38
C THR A 19 15.63 -17.64 -21.37
N ILE A 20 14.40 -17.16 -21.18
CA ILE A 20 13.26 -17.42 -22.08
C ILE A 20 12.87 -16.08 -22.70
N VAL A 21 12.81 -16.02 -24.03
CA VAL A 21 12.26 -14.88 -24.75
C VAL A 21 10.83 -15.24 -25.16
N PHE A 22 9.87 -14.44 -24.70
CA PHE A 22 8.45 -14.66 -24.97
C PHE A 22 7.90 -13.44 -25.72
N VAL A 23 7.19 -13.65 -26.81
CA VAL A 23 6.58 -12.58 -27.61
C VAL A 23 5.05 -12.68 -27.46
N THR A 24 4.43 -11.62 -27.02
CA THR A 24 2.97 -11.54 -26.87
C THR A 24 2.48 -10.12 -27.15
N HIS A 25 1.23 -10.01 -27.51
CA HIS A 25 0.49 -8.75 -27.55
C HIS A 25 -0.42 -8.58 -26.31
N ASP A 26 -0.41 -9.55 -25.40
CA ASP A 26 -1.21 -9.49 -24.16
C ASP A 26 -0.35 -9.00 -23.00
N MET A 27 -0.67 -7.79 -22.52
CA MET A 27 0.04 -7.18 -21.40
C MET A 27 -0.14 -7.94 -20.08
N ALA A 28 -1.30 -8.58 -19.87
CA ALA A 28 -1.54 -9.35 -18.65
C ALA A 28 -0.63 -10.58 -18.60
N GLU A 29 -0.43 -11.25 -19.74
CA GLU A 29 0.55 -12.34 -19.84
C GLU A 29 1.97 -11.85 -19.58
N ALA A 30 2.38 -10.78 -20.26
CA ALA A 30 3.72 -10.24 -20.10
C ALA A 30 4.00 -9.89 -18.63
N VAL A 31 3.08 -9.20 -17.96
CA VAL A 31 3.19 -8.84 -16.53
C VAL A 31 3.28 -10.07 -15.63
N LYS A 32 2.51 -11.12 -15.92
CA LYS A 32 2.48 -12.34 -15.12
C LYS A 32 3.76 -13.16 -15.17
N ILE A 33 4.38 -13.28 -16.36
CA ILE A 33 5.48 -14.24 -16.59
C ILE A 33 6.86 -13.61 -16.70
N ALA A 34 6.96 -12.33 -17.06
CA ALA A 34 8.23 -11.72 -17.41
C ALA A 34 8.95 -11.13 -16.18
N THR A 35 10.28 -11.25 -16.16
CA THR A 35 11.16 -10.48 -15.27
C THR A 35 11.52 -9.13 -15.86
N LYS A 36 11.50 -9.01 -17.20
CA LYS A 36 11.66 -7.76 -17.97
C LYS A 36 10.71 -7.77 -19.16
N ILE A 37 10.14 -6.62 -19.45
CA ILE A 37 9.27 -6.39 -20.61
C ILE A 37 9.94 -5.36 -21.51
N CYS A 38 10.08 -5.70 -22.81
CA CYS A 38 10.55 -4.77 -23.83
C CYS A 38 9.39 -4.44 -24.78
N PHE A 39 8.96 -3.18 -24.78
CA PHE A 39 8.04 -2.65 -25.76
C PHE A 39 8.77 -2.34 -27.08
N ILE A 40 8.30 -2.93 -28.17
CA ILE A 40 8.81 -2.66 -29.51
C ILE A 40 7.76 -1.83 -30.26
N HIS A 41 8.16 -0.69 -30.78
CA HIS A 41 7.32 0.19 -31.59
C HIS A 41 8.08 0.67 -32.82
N ASN A 42 7.49 0.51 -33.99
CA ASN A 42 8.10 0.89 -35.26
C ASN A 42 9.52 0.32 -35.45
N GLY A 43 9.73 -0.94 -35.06
CA GLY A 43 11.01 -1.64 -35.21
C GLY A 43 12.10 -1.25 -34.20
N SER A 44 11.79 -0.40 -33.25
CA SER A 44 12.73 0.06 -32.20
C SER A 44 12.21 -0.28 -30.79
N VAL A 45 13.14 -0.48 -29.85
CA VAL A 45 12.80 -0.66 -28.44
C VAL A 45 12.35 0.69 -27.88
N ALA A 46 11.09 0.81 -27.51
CA ALA A 46 10.51 2.04 -26.95
C ALA A 46 10.72 2.13 -25.43
N GLN A 47 10.64 0.99 -24.75
CA GLN A 47 10.92 0.89 -23.31
C GLN A 47 11.30 -0.56 -22.98
N CYS A 48 12.27 -0.76 -22.08
CA CYS A 48 12.63 -2.08 -21.58
C CYS A 48 12.93 -1.99 -20.10
N ASP A 49 12.06 -2.56 -19.26
CA ASP A 49 12.15 -2.45 -17.81
C ASP A 49 11.43 -3.60 -17.11
N THR A 50 11.40 -3.59 -15.76
CA THR A 50 10.59 -4.50 -14.98
C THR A 50 9.10 -4.25 -15.22
N PRO A 51 8.23 -5.27 -15.06
CA PRO A 51 6.79 -5.09 -15.16
C PRO A 51 6.27 -3.94 -14.27
N GLU A 52 6.75 -3.85 -13.02
CA GLU A 52 6.39 -2.80 -12.08
C GLU A 52 6.70 -1.40 -12.63
N ASN A 53 7.94 -1.18 -13.10
CA ASN A 53 8.36 0.12 -13.62
C ASN A 53 7.59 0.50 -14.89
N ILE A 54 7.31 -0.45 -15.76
CA ILE A 54 6.51 -0.18 -16.97
C ILE A 54 5.07 0.23 -16.62
N LEU A 55 4.47 -0.43 -15.61
CA LEU A 55 3.13 -0.10 -15.16
C LEU A 55 3.06 1.26 -14.44
N LYS A 56 4.07 1.58 -13.62
CA LYS A 56 4.13 2.84 -12.84
C LYS A 56 4.62 4.02 -13.68
N HIS A 57 5.58 3.79 -14.58
CA HIS A 57 6.32 4.84 -15.31
C HIS A 57 6.39 4.53 -16.81
N PRO A 58 5.25 4.49 -17.54
CA PRO A 58 5.25 4.29 -18.98
C PRO A 58 5.93 5.47 -19.69
N ALA A 59 6.95 5.16 -20.52
CA ALA A 59 7.77 6.17 -21.17
C ALA A 59 7.04 7.00 -22.24
N ALA A 60 5.91 6.52 -22.76
CA ALA A 60 5.13 7.22 -23.79
C ALA A 60 3.62 6.98 -23.63
N GLY A 61 2.83 7.94 -24.15
CA GLY A 61 1.38 7.89 -24.05
C GLY A 61 0.76 6.66 -24.71
N TYR A 62 1.31 6.17 -25.82
CA TYR A 62 0.84 4.94 -26.47
C TYR A 62 1.13 3.68 -25.64
N ILE A 63 2.26 3.63 -24.90
CA ILE A 63 2.53 2.55 -23.93
C ILE A 63 1.49 2.57 -22.82
N LYS A 64 1.20 3.76 -22.26
CA LYS A 64 0.17 3.94 -21.25
C LYS A 64 -1.22 3.51 -21.76
N ALA A 65 -1.56 3.88 -22.99
CA ALA A 65 -2.81 3.48 -23.62
C ALA A 65 -2.89 1.96 -23.84
N PHE A 66 -1.77 1.32 -24.25
CA PHE A 66 -1.68 -0.12 -24.44
C PHE A 66 -1.79 -0.89 -23.12
N ILE A 67 -1.17 -0.38 -22.04
CA ILE A 67 -1.27 -0.97 -20.70
C ILE A 67 -2.72 -0.94 -20.21
N GLY A 68 -3.49 0.11 -20.54
CA GLY A 68 -4.82 0.35 -20.00
C GLY A 68 -4.80 1.02 -18.62
N LYS A 69 -5.90 1.74 -18.29
CA LYS A 69 -5.95 2.59 -17.07
C LYS A 69 -5.88 1.81 -15.75
N ASN A 70 -6.34 0.56 -15.73
CA ASN A 70 -6.58 -0.17 -14.48
C ASN A 70 -5.58 -1.30 -14.19
N ARG A 71 -4.67 -1.62 -15.10
CA ARG A 71 -3.79 -2.80 -14.96
C ARG A 71 -2.80 -2.75 -13.80
N LEU A 72 -2.36 -1.56 -13.38
CA LEU A 72 -1.56 -1.43 -12.16
C LEU A 72 -2.38 -1.91 -10.94
N TRP A 73 -3.64 -1.45 -10.86
CA TRP A 73 -4.53 -1.75 -9.73
C TRP A 73 -5.01 -3.21 -9.69
N ASP A 74 -4.90 -3.93 -10.80
CA ASP A 74 -5.17 -5.37 -10.87
C ASP A 74 -4.04 -6.21 -10.25
N ASN A 75 -2.84 -5.66 -10.17
CA ASN A 75 -1.65 -6.36 -9.69
C ASN A 75 -1.25 -5.84 -8.30
N THR A 76 -1.91 -6.33 -7.27
CA THR A 76 -1.72 -5.90 -5.86
C THR A 76 -0.31 -6.11 -5.33
N GLU A 77 0.52 -6.92 -5.98
CA GLU A 77 1.93 -7.12 -5.63
C GLU A 77 2.83 -5.95 -6.06
N PHE A 78 2.43 -5.16 -7.07
CA PHE A 78 3.17 -3.98 -7.52
C PHE A 78 2.72 -2.68 -6.86
N ILE A 79 1.59 -2.70 -6.17
CA ILE A 79 1.12 -1.58 -5.36
C ILE A 79 1.77 -1.69 -3.99
N LYS A 80 2.53 -0.69 -3.61
CA LYS A 80 3.21 -0.63 -2.32
C LYS A 80 2.49 0.26 -1.33
N ALA A 81 2.81 0.11 -0.05
CA ALA A 81 2.29 0.98 1.00
C ALA A 81 2.51 2.46 0.70
N GLU A 82 3.70 2.81 0.20
CA GLU A 82 4.08 4.19 -0.19
C GLU A 82 3.21 4.79 -1.31
N ASP A 83 2.63 3.95 -2.20
CA ASP A 83 1.74 4.37 -3.30
C ASP A 83 0.33 4.75 -2.81
N ILE A 84 -0.07 4.24 -1.63
CA ILE A 84 -1.44 4.37 -1.11
C ILE A 84 -1.53 5.06 0.25
N MET A 85 -0.40 5.27 0.91
CA MET A 85 -0.36 5.94 2.20
C MET A 85 -0.72 7.41 2.09
N ARG A 86 -1.33 7.93 3.13
CA ARG A 86 -1.48 9.36 3.36
C ARG A 86 -0.26 9.88 4.09
N ARG A 87 0.23 11.03 3.67
CA ARG A 87 1.29 11.75 4.37
C ARG A 87 0.67 12.69 5.41
N ASN A 88 1.46 13.18 6.35
CA ASN A 88 1.04 14.10 7.42
C ASN A 88 0.07 13.46 8.44
N PRO A 89 0.49 12.39 9.13
CA PRO A 89 -0.26 11.85 10.26
C PRO A 89 -0.36 12.87 11.40
N ILE A 90 -1.37 12.71 12.24
CA ILE A 90 -1.54 13.53 13.44
C ILE A 90 -0.78 12.85 14.57
N PHE A 91 0.26 13.51 15.05
CA PHE A 91 1.11 13.00 16.12
C PHE A 91 0.68 13.49 17.48
N VAL A 92 0.96 12.67 18.50
CA VAL A 92 0.78 13.00 19.91
C VAL A 92 1.93 12.42 20.73
N THR A 93 2.41 13.17 21.72
CA THR A 93 3.40 12.69 22.67
C THR A 93 2.72 12.12 23.91
N ARG A 94 3.36 11.15 24.58
CA ARG A 94 2.80 10.42 25.73
C ARG A 94 2.46 11.28 26.95
N GLN A 95 3.06 12.48 27.06
CA GLN A 95 2.82 13.42 28.17
C GLN A 95 1.54 14.27 27.96
N ARG A 96 0.91 14.21 26.80
CA ARG A 96 -0.36 14.90 26.58
C ARG A 96 -1.48 14.29 27.44
N THR A 97 -2.38 15.14 27.91
CA THR A 97 -3.53 14.66 28.66
C THR A 97 -4.62 14.10 27.76
N VAL A 98 -5.49 13.26 28.32
CA VAL A 98 -6.65 12.70 27.62
C VAL A 98 -7.49 13.80 26.96
N ILE A 99 -7.77 14.92 27.69
CA ILE A 99 -8.55 16.02 27.11
C ILE A 99 -7.84 16.69 25.92
N GLN A 100 -6.51 16.81 25.96
CA GLN A 100 -5.74 17.38 24.87
C GLN A 100 -5.77 16.45 23.64
N ALA A 101 -5.62 15.15 23.84
CA ALA A 101 -5.70 14.17 22.77
C ALA A 101 -7.10 14.12 22.13
N LEU A 102 -8.16 14.11 22.93
CA LEU A 102 -9.55 14.16 22.44
C LEU A 102 -9.83 15.45 21.66
N THR A 103 -9.30 16.58 22.13
CA THR A 103 -9.42 17.87 21.43
C THR A 103 -8.73 17.82 20.08
N LEU A 104 -7.52 17.25 20.02
CA LEU A 104 -6.75 17.08 18.79
C LEU A 104 -7.48 16.19 17.79
N MET A 105 -8.05 15.06 18.26
CA MET A 105 -8.85 14.16 17.41
C MET A 105 -10.08 14.89 16.84
N ARG A 106 -10.80 15.66 17.66
CA ARG A 106 -11.96 16.43 17.22
C ARG A 106 -11.60 17.51 16.19
N GLN A 107 -10.53 18.27 16.44
CA GLN A 107 -10.08 19.33 15.53
C GLN A 107 -9.68 18.81 14.16
N ASN A 108 -9.13 17.60 14.09
CA ASN A 108 -8.67 16.96 12.86
C ASN A 108 -9.67 15.95 12.28
N ASN A 109 -10.82 15.76 12.94
CA ASN A 109 -11.86 14.79 12.54
C ASN A 109 -11.29 13.38 12.33
N VAL A 110 -10.50 12.91 13.31
CA VAL A 110 -9.91 11.57 13.33
C VAL A 110 -10.31 10.80 14.59
N ASP A 111 -10.32 9.48 14.51
CA ASP A 111 -10.64 8.55 15.60
C ASP A 111 -9.39 7.89 16.22
N SER A 112 -8.22 8.27 15.75
CA SER A 112 -6.95 7.73 16.21
C SER A 112 -5.81 8.74 16.02
N LEU A 113 -4.79 8.65 16.89
CA LEU A 113 -3.57 9.44 16.79
C LEU A 113 -2.36 8.51 16.81
N ILE A 114 -1.30 8.93 16.13
CA ILE A 114 -0.02 8.25 16.18
C ILE A 114 0.80 8.82 17.32
N ALA A 115 1.17 7.97 18.28
CA ALA A 115 2.02 8.35 19.39
C ALA A 115 3.50 8.24 18.98
N GLU A 116 4.27 9.25 19.34
CA GLU A 116 5.70 9.29 19.09
C GLU A 116 6.51 9.66 20.35
N GLU A 117 7.75 9.19 20.37
CA GLU A 117 8.76 9.62 21.35
C GLU A 117 9.21 11.07 21.05
N PRO A 118 9.84 11.76 22.00
CA PRO A 118 10.38 13.09 21.77
C PRO A 118 11.42 13.18 20.63
N ASN A 119 12.05 12.07 20.29
CA ASN A 119 12.98 11.95 19.16
C ASN A 119 12.27 11.63 17.83
N GLY A 120 10.92 11.58 17.81
CA GLY A 120 10.10 11.31 16.63
C GLY A 120 9.91 9.82 16.28
N ARG A 121 10.47 8.89 17.08
CA ARG A 121 10.25 7.45 16.84
C ARG A 121 8.82 7.06 17.19
N PHE A 122 8.28 6.17 16.39
CA PHE A 122 6.96 5.60 16.60
C PHE A 122 6.87 4.86 17.94
N LEU A 123 5.83 5.12 18.70
CA LEU A 123 5.59 4.53 20.01
C LEU A 123 4.35 3.63 20.03
N GLY A 124 3.33 3.96 19.25
CA GLY A 124 2.07 3.22 19.21
C GLY A 124 0.93 4.05 18.66
N VAL A 125 -0.29 3.57 18.84
CA VAL A 125 -1.52 4.22 18.39
C VAL A 125 -2.45 4.47 19.58
N VAL A 126 -3.09 5.62 19.61
CA VAL A 126 -4.10 5.99 20.62
C VAL A 126 -5.46 6.06 19.95
N TRP A 127 -6.46 5.37 20.51
CA TRP A 127 -7.78 5.26 19.96
C TRP A 127 -8.80 6.13 20.68
N LEU A 128 -9.69 6.79 19.94
CA LEU A 128 -10.76 7.61 20.48
C LEU A 128 -11.64 6.83 21.46
N LYS A 129 -11.97 5.58 21.13
CA LYS A 129 -12.81 4.72 21.96
C LYS A 129 -12.21 4.55 23.36
N GLU A 130 -10.92 4.19 23.45
CA GLU A 130 -10.23 3.95 24.71
C GLU A 130 -10.12 5.21 25.56
N LEU A 131 -9.85 6.36 24.92
CA LEU A 131 -9.80 7.65 25.62
C LEU A 131 -11.18 8.09 26.13
N SER A 132 -12.25 7.86 25.37
CA SER A 132 -13.60 8.31 25.71
C SER A 132 -14.24 7.50 26.85
N GLU A 133 -13.82 6.27 27.06
CA GLU A 133 -14.25 5.42 28.18
C GLU A 133 -13.59 5.82 29.50
N ASN A 134 -12.53 6.64 29.47
CA ASN A 134 -11.84 7.11 30.66
C ASN A 134 -12.52 8.35 31.27
N LYS A 135 -12.78 8.29 32.58
CA LYS A 135 -13.42 9.39 33.34
C LYS A 135 -12.40 10.44 33.80
N ASN A 136 -11.11 10.16 33.81
CA ASN A 136 -10.06 11.09 34.23
C ASN A 136 -9.41 11.79 33.06
N TYR A 137 -9.97 12.90 32.64
CA TYR A 137 -9.50 13.68 31.49
C TYR A 137 -8.17 14.42 31.70
N SER A 138 -7.74 14.59 32.95
CA SER A 138 -6.47 15.25 33.31
C SER A 138 -5.28 14.28 33.32
N ARG A 139 -5.54 12.97 33.25
CA ARG A 139 -4.49 11.93 33.17
C ARG A 139 -3.75 12.03 31.83
N ASP A 140 -2.45 11.72 31.81
CA ASP A 140 -1.71 11.57 30.58
C ASP A 140 -2.18 10.35 29.78
N ILE A 141 -1.85 10.34 28.46
CA ILE A 141 -2.30 9.30 27.55
C ILE A 141 -1.38 8.07 27.55
N ALA A 142 -0.26 8.08 28.26
CA ALA A 142 0.72 6.99 28.21
C ALA A 142 0.11 5.59 28.40
N PRO A 143 -0.86 5.37 29.34
CA PRO A 143 -1.50 4.06 29.52
C PRO A 143 -2.46 3.64 28.39
N PHE A 144 -2.81 4.56 27.48
CA PHE A 144 -3.73 4.34 26.37
C PHE A 144 -3.01 4.22 25.03
N ILE A 145 -1.67 4.24 25.04
CA ILE A 145 -0.89 3.98 23.83
C ILE A 145 -0.89 2.47 23.65
N SER A 146 -1.57 2.03 22.61
CA SER A 146 -1.65 0.62 22.24
C SER A 146 -0.42 0.21 21.44
N ASP A 147 0.22 -0.87 21.83
CA ASP A 147 1.24 -1.58 21.06
C ASP A 147 0.62 -2.64 20.13
N VAL A 148 -0.69 -2.90 20.28
CA VAL A 148 -1.45 -3.79 19.40
C VAL A 148 -1.89 -3.01 18.17
N TYR A 149 -1.02 -2.94 17.19
CA TYR A 149 -1.25 -2.27 15.91
C TYR A 149 -0.60 -3.05 14.78
N MET A 150 -1.07 -2.83 13.58
CA MET A 150 -0.44 -3.31 12.38
C MET A 150 0.35 -2.17 11.73
N ALA A 151 1.66 -2.20 11.83
CA ALA A 151 2.55 -1.34 11.07
C ALA A 151 3.10 -2.09 9.84
N VAL A 152 3.40 -1.34 8.79
CA VAL A 152 3.98 -1.85 7.54
C VAL A 152 5.16 -0.97 7.13
N LYS A 153 6.01 -1.48 6.22
CA LYS A 153 7.05 -0.68 5.58
C LYS A 153 6.53 -0.05 4.29
N GLY A 154 7.17 1.01 3.82
CA GLY A 154 6.81 1.69 2.57
C GLY A 154 6.80 0.76 1.36
N ASP A 155 7.74 -0.18 1.30
CA ASP A 155 7.89 -1.17 0.24
C ASP A 155 6.99 -2.41 0.36
N SER A 156 6.22 -2.54 1.46
CA SER A 156 5.26 -3.65 1.65
C SER A 156 4.21 -3.65 0.55
N SER A 157 4.01 -4.81 -0.11
CA SER A 157 3.01 -4.91 -1.16
C SER A 157 1.57 -4.87 -0.60
N LEU A 158 0.63 -4.33 -1.37
CA LEU A 158 -0.78 -4.37 -1.01
C LEU A 158 -1.28 -5.81 -0.82
N LYS A 159 -0.75 -6.76 -1.60
CA LYS A 159 -1.03 -8.19 -1.45
C LYS A 159 -0.67 -8.68 -0.04
N ASP A 160 0.54 -8.36 0.44
CA ASP A 160 1.00 -8.77 1.76
C ASP A 160 0.24 -8.05 2.88
N ILE A 161 -0.08 -6.77 2.69
CA ILE A 161 -0.92 -6.00 3.61
C ILE A 161 -2.29 -6.66 3.78
N LEU A 162 -2.95 -7.01 2.66
CA LEU A 162 -4.26 -7.66 2.68
C LEU A 162 -4.20 -9.07 3.28
N ALA A 163 -3.14 -9.84 3.03
CA ALA A 163 -2.93 -11.15 3.64
C ALA A 163 -2.80 -11.04 5.16
N ARG A 164 -1.97 -10.12 5.66
CA ARG A 164 -1.82 -9.86 7.11
C ARG A 164 -3.10 -9.39 7.78
N ILE A 165 -3.89 -8.55 7.10
CA ILE A 165 -5.21 -8.13 7.60
C ILE A 165 -6.12 -9.35 7.78
N LYS A 166 -6.11 -10.27 6.81
CA LYS A 166 -6.93 -11.47 6.86
C LYS A 166 -6.49 -12.44 7.97
N GLU A 167 -5.18 -12.65 8.14
CA GLU A 167 -4.62 -13.59 9.12
C GLU A 167 -4.89 -13.16 10.57
N HIS A 168 -4.89 -11.87 10.84
CA HIS A 168 -4.98 -11.34 12.20
C HIS A 168 -6.40 -10.94 12.61
N GLU A 169 -7.44 -11.26 11.80
CA GLU A 169 -8.84 -10.89 12.09
C GLU A 169 -8.98 -9.44 12.60
N TYR A 170 -8.22 -8.51 12.02
CA TYR A 170 -8.24 -7.10 12.43
C TYR A 170 -9.61 -6.48 12.17
N HIS A 171 -10.54 -6.72 13.09
CA HIS A 171 -11.90 -6.18 13.04
C HIS A 171 -11.90 -4.64 13.12
N ASN A 172 -10.80 -4.04 13.55
CA ASN A 172 -10.70 -2.61 13.77
C ASN A 172 -9.44 -1.98 13.16
N ILE A 173 -9.28 -2.09 11.84
CA ILE A 173 -8.23 -1.34 11.12
C ILE A 173 -8.69 0.11 11.03
N GLY A 174 -8.40 0.92 12.04
CA GLY A 174 -8.62 2.37 11.98
C GLY A 174 -7.49 3.04 11.20
N ILE A 175 -6.26 2.88 11.70
CA ILE A 175 -5.05 3.45 11.13
C ILE A 175 -3.92 2.40 11.14
N MET A 176 -3.14 2.38 10.07
CA MET A 176 -1.99 1.50 9.90
C MET A 176 -0.78 2.37 9.60
N PRO A 177 0.13 2.58 10.55
CA PRO A 177 1.35 3.36 10.33
C PRO A 177 2.27 2.71 9.30
N VAL A 178 2.88 3.54 8.46
CA VAL A 178 3.94 3.15 7.53
C VAL A 178 5.25 3.66 8.10
N LEU A 179 6.17 2.75 8.40
CA LEU A 179 7.42 3.04 9.09
C LEU A 179 8.61 2.85 8.16
N ASP A 180 9.62 3.70 8.33
CA ASP A 180 10.95 3.51 7.75
C ASP A 180 11.74 2.43 8.52
N ASP A 181 12.96 2.11 8.05
CA ASP A 181 13.85 1.12 8.68
C ASP A 181 14.37 1.55 10.07
N ASN A 182 14.28 2.84 10.41
CA ASN A 182 14.69 3.40 11.69
C ASN A 182 13.54 3.50 12.70
N GLY A 183 12.31 3.18 12.28
CA GLY A 183 11.10 3.24 13.10
C GLY A 183 10.45 4.62 13.17
N PHE A 184 10.70 5.49 12.19
CA PHE A 184 9.98 6.75 12.02
C PHE A 184 8.77 6.56 11.11
N VAL A 185 7.72 7.35 11.34
CA VAL A 185 6.49 7.27 10.56
C VAL A 185 6.62 8.11 9.28
N GLU A 186 6.58 7.46 8.13
CA GLU A 186 6.57 8.11 6.81
C GLU A 186 5.15 8.49 6.36
N GLY A 187 4.14 7.77 6.86
CA GLY A 187 2.75 7.97 6.51
C GLY A 187 1.84 6.98 7.21
N TYR A 188 0.61 6.89 6.74
CA TYR A 188 -0.39 5.97 7.29
C TYR A 188 -1.40 5.54 6.25
N ILE A 189 -1.94 4.34 6.43
CA ILE A 189 -2.99 3.76 5.60
C ILE A 189 -4.25 3.62 6.44
N THR A 190 -5.41 3.94 5.86
CA THR A 190 -6.73 3.80 6.47
C THR A 190 -7.60 2.85 5.68
N LYS A 191 -8.72 2.40 6.25
CA LYS A 191 -9.77 1.67 5.51
C LYS A 191 -10.18 2.40 4.23
N SER A 192 -10.34 3.72 4.30
CA SER A 192 -10.71 4.52 3.13
C SER A 192 -9.61 4.54 2.06
N SER A 193 -8.33 4.53 2.44
CA SER A 193 -7.22 4.38 1.49
C SER A 193 -7.30 3.04 0.75
N LEU A 194 -7.50 1.94 1.49
CA LEU A 194 -7.63 0.60 0.90
C LEU A 194 -8.86 0.50 0.00
N LEU A 195 -10.02 0.99 0.44
CA LEU A 195 -11.24 0.98 -0.36
C LEU A 195 -11.09 1.83 -1.64
N SER A 196 -10.43 2.99 -1.56
CA SER A 196 -10.16 3.81 -2.75
C SER A 196 -9.30 3.09 -3.79
N VAL A 197 -8.33 2.30 -3.35
CA VAL A 197 -7.52 1.48 -4.26
C VAL A 197 -8.35 0.35 -4.87
N LEU A 198 -9.12 -0.35 -4.05
CA LEU A 198 -9.95 -1.45 -4.53
C LEU A 198 -11.04 -0.95 -5.50
N SER A 199 -11.63 0.23 -5.26
CA SER A 199 -12.65 0.78 -6.16
C SER A 199 -12.10 1.12 -7.54
N ARG A 200 -10.83 1.53 -7.65
CA ARG A 200 -10.18 1.80 -8.94
C ARG A 200 -10.09 0.58 -9.86
N ARG A 201 -10.11 -0.64 -9.31
CA ARG A 201 -10.20 -1.89 -10.09
C ARG A 201 -11.53 -2.04 -10.82
N PHE A 202 -12.59 -1.44 -10.29
CA PHE A 202 -13.96 -1.59 -10.78
C PHE A 202 -14.45 -0.39 -11.59
N GLU A 203 -13.59 0.62 -11.82
CA GLU A 203 -13.94 1.72 -12.74
C GLU A 203 -14.02 1.14 -14.16
N PRO A 204 -15.18 1.27 -14.87
CA PRO A 204 -15.33 0.75 -16.23
C PRO A 204 -14.34 1.43 -17.18
N GLU A 205 -13.74 0.64 -18.06
CA GLU A 205 -12.99 1.15 -19.19
C GLU A 205 -13.97 1.91 -20.12
N GLY A 206 -14.07 3.21 -19.98
CA GLY A 206 -14.87 3.99 -20.92
C GLY A 206 -15.71 5.10 -20.32
N GLY A 207 -15.12 6.22 -20.19
CA GLY A 207 -15.74 7.53 -20.00
C GLY A 207 -14.86 8.60 -20.63
N ALA A 208 -14.56 8.43 -21.92
CA ALA A 208 -14.09 9.54 -22.73
C ALA A 208 -15.31 10.19 -23.36
N GLN A 209 -15.73 11.33 -22.84
CA GLN A 209 -16.39 12.37 -23.62
C GLN A 209 -15.37 13.46 -23.88
#